data_b04b678223ae96ee22e84ef82a14af57
#
_entry.id   b04b678223ae96ee22e84ef82a14af57
#
_cell.length_a   1.000
_cell.length_b   1.000
_cell.length_c   1.000
_cell.angle_alpha   90.00
_cell.angle_beta   90.00
_cell.angle_gamma   90.00
#
_symmetry.space_group_name_H-M   'P 1'
#
loop_
_entity.id
_entity.type
_entity.pdbx_description
1 polymer ?
#
loop_
_entity_poly.entity_id
_entity_poly.type
_entity_poly.pdbx_seq_one_letter_code
_entity_poly.pdbx_strand_id
1 'polypeptide(L)' 'SYNYRIVYDNTTKVKYFLISGYYKFGITPLYNADGTLQVYDGE' A
#
# COMPACT_ATOMS: atom_id res chain seq x y z
N SER A 1 6.29 -18.55 4.27
CA SER A 1 6.88 -17.23 4.13
C SER A 1 5.84 -16.22 3.70
N TYR A 2 6.18 -14.94 3.82
CA TYR A 2 5.28 -13.86 3.50
C TYR A 2 5.67 -13.19 2.20
N ASN A 3 4.66 -12.73 1.49
CA ASN A 3 4.84 -11.91 0.30
C ASN A 3 4.27 -10.53 0.56
N TYR A 4 4.87 -9.51 -0.04
CA TYR A 4 4.35 -8.16 0.08
C TYR A 4 4.45 -7.45 -1.24
N ARG A 5 3.65 -6.41 -1.38
CA ARG A 5 3.70 -5.57 -2.56
C ARG A 5 3.08 -4.22 -2.26
N ILE A 6 3.38 -3.27 -3.12
CA ILE A 6 2.78 -1.94 -3.05
C ILE A 6 1.77 -1.83 -4.19
N VAL A 7 0.55 -1.45 -3.84
CA VAL A 7 -0.54 -1.30 -4.80
C VAL A 7 -1.13 0.09 -4.62
N TYR A 8 -1.99 0.50 -5.52
CA TYR A 8 -2.68 1.76 -5.35
C TYR A 8 -4.12 1.64 -5.82
N ASP A 9 -4.98 2.48 -5.24
CA ASP A 9 -6.38 2.55 -5.58
C ASP A 9 -6.54 3.35 -6.88
N ASN A 10 -7.27 2.80 -7.84
CA ASN A 10 -7.41 3.45 -9.15
C ASN A 10 -8.14 4.78 -9.08
N THR A 11 -8.99 4.95 -8.08
CA THR A 11 -9.80 6.17 -7.97
C THR A 11 -9.08 7.27 -7.21
N THR A 12 -8.57 6.93 -6.03
CA THR A 12 -7.93 7.92 -5.16
C THR A 12 -6.44 8.03 -5.40
N LYS A 13 -5.84 7.01 -6.01
CA LYS A 13 -4.40 6.90 -6.24
C LYS A 13 -3.59 6.72 -4.96
N VAL A 14 -4.25 6.53 -3.83
CA VAL A 14 -3.56 6.27 -2.57
C VAL A 14 -2.84 4.94 -2.65
N LYS A 15 -1.58 4.93 -2.23
CA LYS A 15 -0.77 3.71 -2.22
C LYS A 15 -0.98 2.94 -0.93
N TYR A 16 -0.89 1.63 -1.04
CA TYR A 16 -1.07 0.73 0.10
C TYR A 16 0.05 -0.28 0.12
N PHE A 17 0.43 -0.67 1.32
CA PHE A 17 1.33 -1.78 1.55
C PHE A 17 0.47 -3.00 1.87
N LEU A 18 0.64 -4.04 1.07
CA LEU A 18 -0.16 -5.25 1.21
C LEU A 18 0.77 -6.41 1.51
N ILE A 19 0.47 -7.13 2.57
CA ILE A 19 1.27 -8.29 2.95
C ILE A 19 0.34 -9.48 3.09
N SER A 20 0.77 -10.62 2.58
CA SER A 20 -0.01 -11.85 2.69
C SER A 20 0.93 -12.99 3.04
N GLY A 21 0.40 -13.95 3.77
CA GLY A 21 1.13 -15.14 4.13
C GLY A 21 0.17 -16.28 4.27
N TYR A 22 0.63 -17.31 4.90
CA TYR A 22 -0.17 -18.51 5.09
C TYR A 22 -1.36 -18.19 5.99
N TYR A 23 -2.56 -18.11 5.41
CA TYR A 23 -3.79 -17.79 6.14
C TYR A 23 -3.77 -16.41 6.79
N LYS A 24 -2.92 -15.51 6.30
CA LYS A 24 -2.82 -14.17 6.87
C LYS A 24 -2.81 -13.14 5.77
N PHE A 25 -3.38 -11.99 6.09
CA PHE A 25 -3.51 -10.92 5.13
C PHE A 25 -3.57 -9.60 5.87
N GLY A 26 -2.84 -8.62 5.39
CA GLY A 26 -2.88 -7.30 5.97
C GLY A 26 -2.66 -6.24 4.92
N ILE A 27 -3.27 -5.08 5.14
CA ILE A 27 -3.14 -3.97 4.22
C ILE A 27 -3.18 -2.68 5.03
N THR A 28 -2.34 -1.73 4.64
CA THR A 28 -2.31 -0.44 5.29
C THR A 28 -1.93 0.63 4.27
N PRO A 29 -2.47 1.84 4.41
CA PRO A 29 -2.04 2.92 3.54
C PRO A 29 -0.59 3.30 3.83
N LEU A 30 0.09 3.79 2.82
CA LEU A 30 1.45 4.30 2.97
C LEU A 30 1.41 5.80 3.21
N TYR A 31 2.32 6.27 4.04
CA TYR A 31 2.39 7.68 4.40
C TYR A 31 3.73 8.27 4.00
N ASN A 32 3.69 9.55 3.63
CA ASN A 32 4.90 10.33 3.45
C ASN A 32 5.50 10.67 4.81
N ALA A 33 6.73 11.16 4.80
CA ALA A 33 7.40 11.51 6.06
C ALA A 33 6.65 12.58 6.85
N ASP A 34 5.89 13.42 6.17
CA ASP A 34 5.14 14.50 6.81
C ASP A 34 3.76 14.06 7.29
N GLY A 35 3.43 12.78 7.19
CA GLY A 35 2.17 12.26 7.68
C GLY A 35 1.03 12.25 6.67
N THR A 36 1.25 12.78 5.48
CA THR A 36 0.22 12.72 4.45
C THR A 36 0.29 11.38 3.71
N LEU A 37 -0.81 11.02 3.08
CA LEU A 37 -0.89 9.76 2.34
C LEU A 37 -0.03 9.83 1.07
N GLN A 38 0.67 8.74 0.79
CA GLN A 38 1.39 8.62 -0.47
C GLN A 38 0.41 8.34 -1.59
N VAL A 39 0.57 9.04 -2.70
CA VAL A 39 -0.27 8.81 -3.85
C VAL A 39 0.59 8.46 -5.06
N TYR A 40 0.01 7.66 -5.95
CA TYR A 40 0.67 7.30 -7.19
C TYR A 40 0.53 8.45 -8.17
N ASP A 41 1.63 8.88 -8.74
CA ASP A 41 1.66 10.05 -9.63
C ASP A 41 1.92 9.69 -11.08
N GLY A 42 1.78 8.44 -11.43
CA GLY A 42 1.93 8.02 -12.81
C GLY A 42 3.34 7.58 -13.18
N GLU A 43 4.22 7.48 -12.20
CA GLU A 43 5.61 7.11 -12.44
C GLU A 43 5.82 5.63 -12.57
#